data_91912741dafacc607b9708e3993a7aaa
#
_entry.id   91912741dafacc607b9708e3993a7aaa
#
_cell.length_a   1.000
_cell.length_b   1.000
_cell.length_c   1.000
_cell.angle_alpha   90.00
_cell.angle_beta   90.00
_cell.angle_gamma   90.00
#
_symmetry.space_group_name_H-M   'P 1'
#
loop_
_entity.id
_entity.type
_entity.pdbx_description
1 polymer ?
#
loop_
_entity_poly.entity_id
_entity_poly.type
_entity_poly.pdbx_seq_one_letter_code
_entity_poly.pdbx_strand_id
1 'polypeptide(L)'
;MRSILLLATAALLSSASAAPWTDHYTLEDIALPPDVPPEVGGLSFDTEGTLYVCLRRGDVLRAKPVADPKAFAWSHFASGFHNGCGIDSPAPGRVVISQMPELTEAIDTDHDGLADTYNRLGDGWGLSGNYHETNALCSDGKGGYYLAIGTASLNGPTFLHTRDEYSKFGRRGRNFSSVKYRGWVLHYAADGARTPIASGFRMHNGIYQDPDGHLWCGDNQGDWKATTPLYLVEKGHFYGHPSSLVWDEKWPADQDPLLTYRNDLDAYNKHRTRAAVQIPHMEMNRSAAEPMEFPRDGSFSKAFAGQLLLPDNNGTRITRIMLDEVNGQLQGSCTHFVDGNGLRSGNNRLRFSPDGKSLYVGQTVRGWGKVAEGLQRITTKDRDPFDLSAIHLTKTGFQLTFTEDLPKDAIKAEHFQTNSFTYQSTWAYGGPMNDKKKHQITALKQPTPNSVELTIPDLAPGRIYRLDLSNFKSTAGTDLHNHLFFYTANQLPN
;
A
#
# COMPACT_ATOMS: atom_id res chain seq x y z
N MET A 1 -33.92 43.74 -41.37
CA MET A 1 -33.57 42.65 -40.44
C MET A 1 -32.26 42.05 -40.95
N ARG A 2 -31.13 42.38 -40.33
CA ARG A 2 -29.82 41.84 -40.66
C ARG A 2 -29.41 40.86 -39.54
N SER A 3 -29.36 39.59 -39.87
CA SER A 3 -28.90 38.54 -38.96
C SER A 3 -27.38 38.56 -38.88
N ILE A 4 -26.85 38.80 -37.69
CA ILE A 4 -25.42 38.69 -37.39
C ILE A 4 -25.16 37.23 -36.97
N LEU A 5 -24.38 36.56 -37.82
CA LEU A 5 -23.87 35.20 -37.52
C LEU A 5 -22.61 35.37 -36.66
N LEU A 6 -22.69 35.00 -35.38
CA LEU A 6 -21.50 34.85 -34.50
C LEU A 6 -20.85 33.50 -34.82
N LEU A 7 -19.69 33.53 -35.45
CA LEU A 7 -18.80 32.36 -35.50
C LEU A 7 -18.09 32.25 -34.13
N ALA A 8 -18.46 31.23 -33.36
CA ALA A 8 -17.68 30.81 -32.20
C ALA A 8 -16.51 29.95 -32.69
N THR A 9 -15.31 30.49 -32.68
CA THR A 9 -14.08 29.71 -32.83
C THR A 9 -13.84 28.91 -31.54
N ALA A 10 -14.16 27.63 -31.58
CA ALA A 10 -13.73 26.68 -30.55
C ALA A 10 -12.21 26.44 -30.71
N ALA A 11 -11.42 26.99 -29.83
CA ALA A 11 -10.02 26.64 -29.72
C ALA A 11 -9.96 25.17 -29.20
N LEU A 12 -9.62 24.26 -30.10
CA LEU A 12 -9.22 22.90 -29.74
C LEU A 12 -7.89 23.01 -28.97
N LEU A 13 -7.97 23.00 -27.64
CA LEU A 13 -6.84 22.69 -26.81
C LEU A 13 -6.50 21.22 -27.10
N SER A 14 -5.48 20.99 -27.91
CA SER A 14 -4.86 19.68 -28.04
C SER A 14 -4.24 19.38 -26.68
N SER A 15 -4.89 18.54 -25.84
CA SER A 15 -4.27 17.91 -24.71
C SER A 15 -3.13 17.04 -25.28
N ALA A 16 -1.89 17.45 -25.07
CA ALA A 16 -0.75 16.58 -25.29
C ALA A 16 -1.00 15.35 -24.43
N SER A 17 -1.19 14.21 -25.06
CA SER A 17 -1.37 12.92 -24.38
C SER A 17 0.00 12.50 -23.90
N ALA A 18 0.18 12.32 -22.58
CA ALA A 18 1.34 11.62 -22.03
C ALA A 18 1.51 10.28 -22.76
N ALA A 19 2.75 9.83 -22.92
CA ALA A 19 3.02 8.52 -23.50
C ALA A 19 2.20 7.45 -22.71
N PRO A 20 1.45 6.59 -23.40
CA PRO A 20 0.61 5.61 -22.71
C PRO A 20 1.45 4.75 -21.77
N TRP A 21 0.92 4.41 -20.60
CA TRP A 21 1.55 3.47 -19.65
C TRP A 21 2.00 2.16 -20.36
N THR A 22 1.21 1.73 -21.33
CA THR A 22 1.46 0.55 -22.18
C THR A 22 2.69 0.67 -23.09
N ASP A 23 3.30 1.84 -23.23
CA ASP A 23 4.56 1.99 -23.98
C ASP A 23 5.76 1.49 -23.15
N HIS A 24 5.61 1.43 -21.83
CA HIS A 24 6.65 1.06 -20.87
C HIS A 24 6.44 -0.32 -20.25
N TYR A 25 5.20 -0.76 -20.15
CA TYR A 25 4.82 -2.00 -19.47
C TYR A 25 3.80 -2.81 -20.28
N THR A 26 3.79 -4.12 -20.05
CA THR A 26 2.69 -4.99 -20.47
C THR A 26 1.93 -5.48 -19.27
N LEU A 27 0.62 -5.66 -19.41
CA LEU A 27 -0.25 -6.26 -18.40
C LEU A 27 -0.95 -7.46 -19.00
N GLU A 28 -0.83 -8.61 -18.35
CA GLU A 28 -1.35 -9.88 -18.83
C GLU A 28 -2.16 -10.58 -17.73
N ASP A 29 -3.24 -11.26 -18.15
CA ASP A 29 -4.03 -12.12 -17.28
C ASP A 29 -3.41 -13.52 -17.23
N ILE A 30 -3.08 -14.00 -16.03
CA ILE A 30 -2.66 -15.37 -15.81
C ILE A 30 -3.89 -16.22 -15.49
N ALA A 31 -4.16 -17.23 -16.31
CA ALA A 31 -5.28 -18.14 -16.10
C ALA A 31 -4.99 -19.03 -14.87
N LEU A 32 -5.89 -19.00 -13.89
CA LEU A 32 -5.94 -19.96 -12.79
C LEU A 32 -6.82 -21.16 -13.17
N PRO A 33 -6.69 -22.34 -12.52
CA PRO A 33 -7.54 -23.49 -12.77
C PRO A 33 -9.02 -23.13 -12.61
N PRO A 34 -9.92 -23.63 -13.50
CA PRO A 34 -11.34 -23.24 -13.50
C PRO A 34 -12.14 -23.85 -12.34
N ASP A 35 -11.60 -24.83 -11.66
CA ASP A 35 -12.21 -25.55 -10.53
C ASP A 35 -11.98 -24.86 -9.18
N VAL A 36 -11.17 -23.79 -9.12
CA VAL A 36 -10.91 -23.03 -7.89
C VAL A 36 -11.40 -21.60 -8.01
N PRO A 37 -12.07 -21.04 -6.97
CA PRO A 37 -12.37 -19.63 -6.91
C PRO A 37 -11.08 -18.79 -6.91
N PRO A 38 -10.90 -17.83 -7.84
CA PRO A 38 -9.63 -17.14 -8.03
C PRO A 38 -9.38 -15.99 -7.02
N GLU A 39 -9.81 -16.17 -5.77
CA GLU A 39 -9.65 -15.19 -4.68
C GLU A 39 -8.21 -15.21 -4.14
N VAL A 40 -7.28 -14.50 -4.78
CA VAL A 40 -5.87 -14.53 -4.39
C VAL A 40 -5.63 -13.78 -3.08
N GLY A 41 -5.31 -14.51 -2.02
CA GLY A 41 -5.02 -13.99 -0.68
C GLY A 41 -3.53 -13.76 -0.42
N GLY A 42 -2.64 -14.50 -1.11
CA GLY A 42 -1.20 -14.39 -0.92
C GLY A 42 -0.40 -14.89 -2.13
N LEU A 43 0.79 -14.32 -2.32
CA LEU A 43 1.75 -14.69 -3.36
C LEU A 43 3.14 -14.84 -2.74
N SER A 44 3.85 -15.91 -3.07
CA SER A 44 5.27 -16.08 -2.69
C SER A 44 6.02 -16.89 -3.74
N PHE A 45 7.32 -16.63 -3.85
CA PHE A 45 8.24 -17.47 -4.61
C PHE A 45 9.11 -18.26 -3.64
N ASP A 46 9.33 -19.53 -3.92
CA ASP A 46 10.38 -20.27 -3.24
C ASP A 46 11.79 -19.95 -3.81
N THR A 47 12.80 -20.51 -3.20
CA THR A 47 14.21 -20.31 -3.59
C THR A 47 14.57 -20.87 -4.95
N GLU A 48 13.73 -21.71 -5.55
CA GLU A 48 13.89 -22.25 -6.90
C GLU A 48 13.01 -21.52 -7.93
N GLY A 49 12.31 -20.45 -7.52
CA GLY A 49 11.46 -19.63 -8.38
C GLY A 49 10.11 -20.27 -8.72
N THR A 50 9.61 -21.20 -7.93
CA THR A 50 8.21 -21.66 -8.02
C THR A 50 7.29 -20.61 -7.39
N LEU A 51 6.27 -20.18 -8.10
CA LEU A 51 5.24 -19.30 -7.58
C LEU A 51 4.19 -20.13 -6.83
N TYR A 52 3.97 -19.76 -5.55
CA TYR A 52 2.87 -20.25 -4.73
C TYR A 52 1.79 -19.19 -4.62
N VAL A 53 0.55 -19.59 -4.80
CA VAL A 53 -0.65 -18.74 -4.75
C VAL A 53 -1.59 -19.29 -3.70
N CYS A 54 -1.73 -18.58 -2.58
CA CYS A 54 -2.72 -18.91 -1.56
C CYS A 54 -4.07 -18.30 -1.94
N LEU A 55 -5.10 -19.12 -2.02
CA LEU A 55 -6.48 -18.69 -2.29
C LEU A 55 -7.26 -18.58 -0.98
N ARG A 56 -8.06 -17.52 -0.84
CA ARG A 56 -8.84 -17.27 0.38
C ARG A 56 -9.85 -18.36 0.72
N ARG A 57 -10.23 -19.18 -0.27
CA ARG A 57 -11.14 -20.34 -0.06
C ARG A 57 -10.44 -21.55 0.52
N GLY A 58 -9.12 -21.54 0.61
CA GLY A 58 -8.37 -22.53 1.35
C GLY A 58 -7.38 -23.37 0.57
N ASP A 59 -7.26 -23.15 -0.73
CA ASP A 59 -6.32 -23.86 -1.58
C ASP A 59 -5.01 -23.10 -1.73
N VAL A 60 -3.93 -23.81 -1.91
CA VAL A 60 -2.63 -23.31 -2.34
C VAL A 60 -2.27 -23.97 -3.65
N LEU A 61 -2.11 -23.14 -4.68
CA LEU A 61 -1.63 -23.55 -5.98
C LEU A 61 -0.14 -23.26 -6.12
N ARG A 62 0.54 -24.04 -6.98
CA ARG A 62 1.93 -23.74 -7.36
C ARG A 62 2.14 -23.96 -8.85
N ALA A 63 3.05 -23.15 -9.43
CA ALA A 63 3.50 -23.32 -10.81
C ALA A 63 4.88 -22.67 -11.00
N LYS A 64 5.67 -23.19 -11.93
CA LYS A 64 6.83 -22.45 -12.46
C LYS A 64 6.33 -21.37 -13.42
N PRO A 65 6.72 -20.11 -13.27
CA PRO A 65 6.40 -19.07 -14.24
C PRO A 65 6.92 -19.39 -15.65
N VAL A 66 6.10 -19.11 -16.64
CA VAL A 66 6.42 -19.26 -18.06
C VAL A 66 6.09 -17.97 -18.81
N ALA A 67 6.66 -17.82 -20.01
CA ALA A 67 6.45 -16.62 -20.82
C ALA A 67 4.98 -16.44 -21.22
N ASP A 68 4.33 -17.50 -21.71
CA ASP A 68 2.91 -17.46 -22.05
C ASP A 68 2.04 -17.50 -20.78
N PRO A 69 1.27 -16.46 -20.45
CA PRO A 69 0.44 -16.41 -19.25
C PRO A 69 -0.68 -17.45 -19.22
N LYS A 70 -1.01 -18.06 -20.37
CA LYS A 70 -2.03 -19.11 -20.47
C LYS A 70 -1.45 -20.52 -20.31
N ALA A 71 -0.12 -20.66 -20.35
CA ALA A 71 0.56 -21.95 -20.31
C ALA A 71 1.10 -22.30 -18.91
N PHE A 72 0.66 -21.64 -17.85
CA PHE A 72 1.02 -21.99 -16.47
C PHE A 72 0.49 -23.39 -16.14
N ALA A 73 1.39 -24.30 -15.83
CA ALA A 73 1.05 -25.67 -15.41
C ALA A 73 0.80 -25.67 -13.88
N TRP A 74 -0.40 -25.27 -13.49
CA TRP A 74 -0.79 -25.24 -12.09
C TRP A 74 -0.98 -26.64 -11.52
N SER A 75 -0.51 -26.85 -10.29
CA SER A 75 -0.83 -27.99 -9.45
C SER A 75 -1.32 -27.51 -8.08
N HIS A 76 -2.19 -28.28 -7.45
CA HIS A 76 -2.49 -28.10 -6.02
C HIS A 76 -1.26 -28.48 -5.22
N PHE A 77 -1.02 -27.70 -4.15
CA PHE A 77 0.04 -27.98 -3.19
C PHE A 77 -0.51 -28.31 -1.81
N ALA A 78 -1.51 -27.56 -1.36
CA ALA A 78 -2.11 -27.73 -0.05
C ALA A 78 -3.57 -27.23 -0.06
N SER A 79 -4.37 -27.65 0.91
CA SER A 79 -5.77 -27.22 1.04
C SER A 79 -6.23 -27.22 2.51
N GLY A 80 -7.45 -26.73 2.75
CA GLY A 80 -8.08 -26.74 4.08
C GLY A 80 -7.82 -25.47 4.90
N PHE A 81 -7.20 -24.43 4.34
CA PHE A 81 -6.97 -23.17 5.03
C PHE A 81 -8.23 -22.31 5.11
N HIS A 82 -8.39 -21.60 6.21
CA HIS A 82 -9.49 -20.68 6.42
C HIS A 82 -9.07 -19.23 6.19
N ASN A 83 -9.49 -18.65 5.05
CA ASN A 83 -9.24 -17.25 4.71
C ASN A 83 -7.74 -16.89 4.72
N GLY A 84 -6.92 -17.68 4.04
CA GLY A 84 -5.50 -17.40 3.87
C GLY A 84 -5.27 -16.05 3.20
N CYS A 85 -4.60 -15.11 3.87
CA CYS A 85 -4.38 -13.74 3.40
C CYS A 85 -2.91 -13.33 3.40
N GLY A 86 -2.01 -14.23 3.63
CA GLY A 86 -0.57 -14.06 3.50
C GLY A 86 0.10 -15.42 3.37
N ILE A 87 1.15 -15.48 2.58
CA ILE A 87 1.95 -16.68 2.36
C ILE A 87 3.42 -16.30 2.24
N ASP A 88 4.27 -17.14 2.81
CA ASP A 88 5.71 -17.17 2.55
C ASP A 88 6.11 -18.58 2.16
N SER A 89 7.06 -18.72 1.24
CA SER A 89 7.63 -20.01 0.84
C SER A 89 9.14 -19.99 1.06
N PRO A 90 9.59 -20.35 2.28
CA PRO A 90 11.01 -20.27 2.65
C PRO A 90 11.89 -21.30 1.96
N ALA A 91 11.30 -22.37 1.43
CA ALA A 91 11.97 -23.44 0.71
C ALA A 91 11.00 -24.16 -0.24
N PRO A 92 11.51 -24.87 -1.27
CA PRO A 92 10.68 -25.74 -2.11
C PRO A 92 9.91 -26.76 -1.25
N GLY A 93 8.61 -26.93 -1.57
CA GLY A 93 7.75 -27.87 -0.84
C GLY A 93 7.39 -27.44 0.59
N ARG A 94 7.61 -26.16 0.95
CA ARG A 94 7.26 -25.61 2.26
C ARG A 94 6.63 -24.24 2.14
N VAL A 95 5.49 -24.04 2.76
CA VAL A 95 4.83 -22.75 2.85
C VAL A 95 4.39 -22.43 4.27
N VAL A 96 4.39 -21.15 4.64
CA VAL A 96 3.80 -20.64 5.87
C VAL A 96 2.67 -19.70 5.50
N ILE A 97 1.49 -19.93 6.07
CA ILE A 97 0.27 -19.21 5.71
C ILE A 97 -0.34 -18.58 6.95
N SER A 98 -0.65 -17.29 6.86
CA SER A 98 -1.51 -16.65 7.82
C SER A 98 -2.98 -16.92 7.45
N GLN A 99 -3.62 -17.72 8.26
CA GLN A 99 -5.04 -18.03 8.15
C GLN A 99 -5.80 -17.60 9.42
N MET A 100 -7.10 -17.74 9.44
CA MET A 100 -7.89 -17.50 10.66
C MET A 100 -7.96 -18.79 11.51
N PRO A 101 -7.46 -18.77 12.74
CA PRO A 101 -6.86 -17.66 13.49
C PRO A 101 -5.38 -17.89 13.84
N GLU A 102 -4.58 -18.43 12.95
CA GLU A 102 -3.22 -18.87 13.28
C GLU A 102 -2.27 -18.80 12.09
N LEU A 103 -0.98 -18.94 12.37
CA LEU A 103 0.02 -19.30 11.39
C LEU A 103 0.09 -20.81 11.26
N THR A 104 -0.02 -21.28 10.02
CA THR A 104 0.11 -22.71 9.69
C THR A 104 1.20 -22.90 8.66
N GLU A 105 2.13 -23.79 8.97
CA GLU A 105 3.11 -24.30 8.04
C GLU A 105 2.57 -25.56 7.38
N ALA A 106 2.72 -25.68 6.06
CA ALA A 106 2.42 -26.89 5.30
C ALA A 106 3.67 -27.36 4.57
N ILE A 107 3.99 -28.62 4.67
CA ILE A 107 5.21 -29.24 4.18
C ILE A 107 4.86 -30.48 3.36
N ASP A 108 5.54 -30.63 2.22
CA ASP A 108 5.60 -31.84 1.39
C ASP A 108 6.84 -32.64 1.83
N THR A 109 6.64 -33.65 2.70
CA THR A 109 7.75 -34.38 3.31
C THR A 109 8.20 -35.58 2.49
N ASP A 110 7.35 -36.12 1.63
CA ASP A 110 7.66 -37.26 0.77
C ASP A 110 7.97 -36.85 -0.69
N HIS A 111 7.92 -35.53 -0.97
CA HIS A 111 8.26 -34.91 -2.27
C HIS A 111 7.37 -35.37 -3.43
N ASP A 112 6.12 -35.73 -3.17
CA ASP A 112 5.14 -36.09 -4.20
C ASP A 112 4.46 -34.88 -4.84
N GLY A 113 4.66 -33.71 -4.25
CA GLY A 113 4.13 -32.44 -4.75
C GLY A 113 2.93 -31.92 -3.99
N LEU A 114 2.47 -32.61 -2.98
CA LEU A 114 1.38 -32.22 -2.09
C LEU A 114 1.89 -32.11 -0.65
N ALA A 115 1.40 -31.13 0.09
CA ALA A 115 1.71 -31.03 1.50
C ALA A 115 0.99 -32.13 2.28
N ASP A 116 1.73 -32.92 3.03
CA ASP A 116 1.26 -34.03 3.87
C ASP A 116 1.33 -33.69 5.37
N THR A 117 2.12 -32.70 5.74
CA THR A 117 2.33 -32.29 7.14
C THR A 117 1.90 -30.84 7.33
N TYR A 118 1.08 -30.62 8.40
CA TYR A 118 0.57 -29.30 8.77
C TYR A 118 0.90 -29.00 10.21
N ASN A 119 1.70 -27.95 10.45
CA ASN A 119 2.14 -27.54 11.77
C ASN A 119 1.59 -26.17 12.12
N ARG A 120 1.06 -26.01 13.32
CA ARG A 120 0.75 -24.70 13.87
C ARG A 120 2.01 -24.03 14.39
N LEU A 121 2.28 -22.79 13.95
CA LEU A 121 3.41 -21.99 14.42
C LEU A 121 2.96 -21.03 15.53
N GLY A 122 3.37 -21.34 16.77
CA GLY A 122 3.06 -20.51 17.94
C GLY A 122 1.57 -20.44 18.29
N ASP A 123 1.21 -19.48 19.14
CA ASP A 123 -0.17 -19.25 19.56
C ASP A 123 -0.95 -18.44 18.50
N GLY A 124 -2.19 -18.81 18.28
CA GLY A 124 -3.09 -18.08 17.42
C GLY A 124 -3.53 -16.73 18.01
N TRP A 125 -4.47 -16.11 17.36
CA TRP A 125 -5.10 -14.85 17.80
C TRP A 125 -6.61 -14.99 17.93
N GLY A 126 -7.26 -13.98 18.52
CA GLY A 126 -8.68 -14.01 18.79
C GLY A 126 -9.54 -13.83 17.54
N LEU A 127 -10.71 -14.46 17.53
CA LEU A 127 -11.74 -14.34 16.51
C LEU A 127 -12.95 -13.58 17.04
N SER A 128 -13.40 -12.59 16.29
CA SER A 128 -14.65 -11.87 16.56
C SER A 128 -15.12 -11.10 15.33
N GLY A 129 -16.42 -10.85 15.24
CA GLY A 129 -16.97 -9.98 14.21
C GLY A 129 -17.05 -10.63 12.84
N ASN A 130 -16.75 -9.90 11.81
CA ASN A 130 -16.93 -10.31 10.45
C ASN A 130 -15.60 -10.54 9.70
N TYR A 131 -15.72 -10.88 8.41
CA TYR A 131 -14.65 -11.29 7.52
C TYR A 131 -13.71 -10.19 7.01
N HIS A 132 -13.77 -8.94 7.50
CA HIS A 132 -12.75 -7.94 7.20
C HIS A 132 -11.46 -8.21 7.97
N GLU A 133 -11.09 -9.45 8.04
CA GLU A 133 -9.89 -9.87 8.71
C GLU A 133 -8.77 -9.87 7.71
N THR A 134 -7.95 -8.87 7.85
CA THR A 134 -6.68 -8.78 7.15
C THR A 134 -5.66 -9.54 8.00
N ASN A 135 -5.08 -10.56 7.44
CA ASN A 135 -4.05 -11.38 8.06
C ASN A 135 -2.87 -11.44 7.11
N ALA A 136 -2.28 -10.30 6.78
CA ALA A 136 -1.07 -10.28 5.96
C ALA A 136 0.14 -10.69 6.79
N LEU A 137 1.09 -11.36 6.15
CA LEU A 137 2.36 -11.71 6.77
C LEU A 137 3.53 -11.30 5.87
N CYS A 138 4.68 -11.01 6.50
CA CYS A 138 5.98 -11.00 5.82
C CYS A 138 7.03 -11.67 6.70
N SER A 139 8.03 -12.29 6.07
CA SER A 139 9.18 -12.87 6.76
C SER A 139 10.03 -11.78 7.41
N ASP A 140 10.65 -12.09 8.55
CA ASP A 140 11.66 -11.25 9.21
C ASP A 140 13.08 -11.54 8.73
N GLY A 141 13.24 -12.46 7.76
CA GLY A 141 14.53 -12.91 7.25
C GLY A 141 15.35 -13.77 8.22
N LYS A 142 14.77 -14.14 9.38
CA LYS A 142 15.43 -14.92 10.45
C LYS A 142 14.62 -16.15 10.86
N GLY A 143 13.67 -16.54 10.02
CA GLY A 143 12.76 -17.68 10.25
C GLY A 143 11.51 -17.32 11.06
N GLY A 144 11.32 -16.05 11.40
CA GLY A 144 10.13 -15.50 12.03
C GLY A 144 9.28 -14.68 11.06
N TYR A 145 8.13 -14.18 11.56
CA TYR A 145 7.13 -13.51 10.72
C TYR A 145 6.49 -12.33 11.43
N TYR A 146 6.31 -11.22 10.69
CA TYR A 146 5.42 -10.14 11.10
C TYR A 146 4.02 -10.36 10.53
N LEU A 147 3.00 -10.09 11.35
CA LEU A 147 1.60 -10.20 10.97
C LEU A 147 0.86 -8.89 11.17
N ALA A 148 0.06 -8.51 10.17
CA ALA A 148 -0.90 -7.42 10.26
C ALA A 148 -2.29 -7.99 10.55
N ILE A 149 -2.83 -7.77 11.75
CA ILE A 149 -4.15 -8.28 12.15
C ILE A 149 -5.15 -7.14 12.29
N GLY A 150 -6.01 -6.95 11.28
CA GLY A 150 -7.00 -5.89 11.24
C GLY A 150 -8.06 -5.96 12.35
N THR A 151 -8.72 -4.84 12.61
CA THR A 151 -9.91 -4.80 13.48
C THR A 151 -11.05 -5.59 12.87
N ALA A 152 -11.98 -6.06 13.69
CA ALA A 152 -13.28 -6.53 13.23
C ALA A 152 -14.19 -5.34 12.88
N SER A 153 -15.24 -5.54 12.08
CA SER A 153 -16.19 -4.50 11.74
C SER A 153 -17.64 -4.97 11.85
N LEU A 154 -18.57 -4.03 11.85
CA LEU A 154 -20.01 -4.31 11.86
C LEU A 154 -20.57 -4.66 10.48
N ASN A 155 -19.77 -4.53 9.43
CA ASN A 155 -20.18 -4.85 8.07
C ASN A 155 -20.06 -6.35 7.80
N GLY A 156 -21.09 -6.98 7.26
CA GLY A 156 -21.13 -8.40 6.90
C GLY A 156 -21.47 -9.34 8.07
N PRO A 157 -21.42 -10.65 7.83
CA PRO A 157 -21.77 -11.66 8.82
C PRO A 157 -20.87 -11.56 10.05
N THR A 158 -21.46 -11.67 11.23
CA THR A 158 -20.74 -11.72 12.51
C THR A 158 -20.72 -13.14 13.04
N PHE A 159 -19.61 -13.55 13.65
CA PHE A 159 -19.58 -14.79 14.41
C PHE A 159 -20.49 -14.66 15.64
N LEU A 160 -21.26 -15.70 15.89
CA LEU A 160 -22.13 -15.77 17.08
C LEU A 160 -21.30 -15.91 18.35
N HIS A 161 -20.10 -16.51 18.23
CA HIS A 161 -19.18 -16.74 19.34
C HIS A 161 -17.85 -16.05 19.08
N THR A 162 -17.27 -15.51 20.13
CA THR A 162 -15.89 -15.02 20.13
C THR A 162 -14.95 -16.10 20.62
N ARG A 163 -13.72 -16.10 20.12
CA ARG A 163 -12.62 -16.92 20.59
C ARG A 163 -11.57 -16.02 21.24
N ASP A 164 -10.96 -16.45 22.32
CA ASP A 164 -9.97 -15.74 23.12
C ASP A 164 -10.60 -14.74 24.12
N GLU A 165 -9.74 -14.06 24.91
CA GLU A 165 -10.13 -13.06 25.90
C GLU A 165 -10.96 -11.94 25.29
N TYR A 166 -12.02 -11.54 25.98
CA TYR A 166 -12.98 -10.53 25.49
C TYR A 166 -12.93 -9.24 26.30
N SER A 167 -12.89 -8.10 25.59
CA SER A 167 -13.05 -6.78 26.19
C SER A 167 -14.35 -6.09 25.71
N LYS A 168 -15.20 -5.69 26.66
CA LYS A 168 -16.40 -4.91 26.38
C LYS A 168 -16.09 -3.53 25.79
N PHE A 169 -14.97 -2.90 26.18
CA PHE A 169 -14.54 -1.62 25.67
C PHE A 169 -13.98 -1.75 24.24
N GLY A 170 -13.34 -2.86 23.91
CA GLY A 170 -12.91 -3.16 22.56
C GLY A 170 -14.06 -3.40 21.57
N ARG A 171 -15.31 -3.65 22.04
CA ARG A 171 -16.49 -3.97 21.21
C ARG A 171 -17.26 -2.71 20.77
N ARG A 172 -16.74 -1.52 20.96
CA ARG A 172 -17.38 -0.26 20.60
C ARG A 172 -16.89 0.26 19.25
N GLY A 173 -17.72 1.11 18.63
CA GLY A 173 -17.43 1.75 17.35
C GLY A 173 -17.76 0.89 16.13
N ARG A 174 -17.50 1.44 14.94
CA ARG A 174 -17.73 0.78 13.66
C ARG A 174 -16.72 -0.35 13.44
N ASN A 175 -15.45 -0.04 13.70
CA ASN A 175 -14.37 -0.99 13.74
C ASN A 175 -13.97 -1.21 15.19
N PHE A 176 -13.69 -2.46 15.57
CA PHE A 176 -13.53 -2.83 16.96
C PHE A 176 -12.50 -3.93 17.18
N SER A 177 -11.98 -4.00 18.41
CA SER A 177 -10.97 -4.93 18.87
C SER A 177 -11.43 -5.66 20.13
N SER A 178 -12.57 -6.37 20.03
CA SER A 178 -13.19 -7.05 21.19
C SER A 178 -12.44 -8.25 21.72
N VAL A 179 -11.52 -8.81 20.95
CA VAL A 179 -10.63 -9.90 21.31
C VAL A 179 -9.18 -9.52 21.08
N LYS A 180 -8.23 -10.26 21.73
CA LYS A 180 -6.82 -9.90 21.72
C LYS A 180 -6.25 -9.70 20.33
N TYR A 181 -5.50 -8.63 20.24
CA TYR A 181 -4.63 -8.17 19.18
C TYR A 181 -5.31 -7.82 17.85
N ARG A 182 -6.64 -7.59 17.85
CA ARG A 182 -7.25 -6.97 16.67
C ARG A 182 -6.81 -5.51 16.55
N GLY A 183 -6.37 -5.11 15.35
CA GLY A 183 -5.78 -3.78 15.10
C GLY A 183 -4.33 -3.65 15.56
N TRP A 184 -3.59 -4.76 15.58
CA TRP A 184 -2.18 -4.85 15.97
C TRP A 184 -1.30 -5.40 14.86
N VAL A 185 -0.02 -5.08 14.91
CA VAL A 185 1.06 -5.83 14.27
C VAL A 185 1.71 -6.73 15.32
N LEU A 186 1.82 -8.01 15.00
CA LEU A 186 2.47 -9.01 15.83
C LEU A 186 3.76 -9.50 15.16
N HIS A 187 4.72 -9.96 15.96
CA HIS A 187 5.88 -10.72 15.51
C HIS A 187 5.85 -12.12 16.11
N TYR A 188 6.09 -13.10 15.30
CA TYR A 188 6.33 -14.49 15.69
C TYR A 188 7.79 -14.81 15.42
N ALA A 189 8.55 -15.11 16.44
CA ALA A 189 9.93 -15.58 16.28
C ALA A 189 9.98 -17.02 15.73
N ALA A 190 11.15 -17.46 15.28
CA ALA A 190 11.34 -18.79 14.70
C ALA A 190 10.95 -19.95 15.66
N ASP A 191 11.01 -19.73 16.96
CA ASP A 191 10.56 -20.68 18.00
C ASP A 191 9.05 -20.61 18.30
N GLY A 192 8.31 -19.79 17.57
CA GLY A 192 6.88 -19.56 17.74
C GLY A 192 6.51 -18.56 18.84
N ALA A 193 7.48 -17.93 19.51
CA ALA A 193 7.22 -16.91 20.52
C ALA A 193 6.55 -15.67 19.89
N ARG A 194 5.38 -15.30 20.40
CA ARG A 194 4.59 -14.17 19.91
C ARG A 194 4.86 -12.89 20.70
N THR A 195 5.17 -11.81 20.00
CA THR A 195 5.39 -10.48 20.58
C THR A 195 4.48 -9.45 19.91
N PRO A 196 3.66 -8.67 20.64
CA PRO A 196 2.96 -7.52 20.10
C PRO A 196 3.96 -6.40 19.79
N ILE A 197 3.89 -5.84 18.57
CA ILE A 197 4.81 -4.81 18.08
C ILE A 197 4.19 -3.44 18.19
N ALA A 198 3.02 -3.21 17.59
CA ALA A 198 2.41 -1.90 17.51
C ALA A 198 0.89 -2.02 17.40
N SER A 199 0.19 -0.99 17.88
CA SER A 199 -1.27 -0.94 17.93
C SER A 199 -1.84 0.24 17.11
N GLY A 200 -3.15 0.34 17.05
CA GLY A 200 -3.81 1.50 16.45
C GLY A 200 -4.05 1.39 14.97
N PHE A 201 -4.00 0.21 14.42
CA PHE A 201 -4.39 -0.04 13.04
C PHE A 201 -5.89 -0.30 12.92
N ARG A 202 -6.45 0.06 11.76
CA ARG A 202 -7.85 -0.16 11.46
C ARG A 202 -8.04 -1.41 10.57
N MET A 203 -7.72 -1.29 9.30
CA MET A 203 -7.87 -2.35 8.29
C MET A 203 -6.60 -2.41 7.45
N HIS A 204 -5.47 -2.61 8.10
CA HIS A 204 -4.17 -2.72 7.47
C HIS A 204 -4.05 -4.08 6.77
N ASN A 205 -4.21 -4.06 5.45
CA ASN A 205 -4.31 -5.27 4.63
C ASN A 205 -2.99 -5.70 4.01
N GLY A 206 -1.87 -5.22 4.50
CA GLY A 206 -0.56 -5.60 4.01
C GLY A 206 0.54 -5.14 4.92
N ILE A 207 1.61 -5.91 4.93
CA ILE A 207 2.82 -5.64 5.70
C ILE A 207 4.03 -6.08 4.87
N TYR A 208 5.07 -5.29 4.89
CA TYR A 208 6.29 -5.54 4.14
C TYR A 208 7.50 -5.07 4.93
N GLN A 209 8.53 -5.89 5.03
CA GLN A 209 9.84 -5.48 5.54
C GLN A 209 10.79 -5.25 4.38
N ASP A 210 11.36 -4.03 4.31
CA ASP A 210 12.36 -3.73 3.30
C ASP A 210 13.74 -4.30 3.67
N PRO A 211 14.72 -4.33 2.73
CA PRO A 211 16.05 -4.84 2.99
C PRO A 211 16.85 -4.07 4.06
N ASP A 212 16.45 -2.84 4.41
CA ASP A 212 17.06 -2.07 5.50
C ASP A 212 16.44 -2.41 6.87
N GLY A 213 15.41 -3.28 6.87
CA GLY A 213 14.71 -3.70 8.07
C GLY A 213 13.54 -2.81 8.48
N HIS A 214 13.18 -1.78 7.69
CA HIS A 214 12.00 -0.98 7.95
C HIS A 214 10.74 -1.79 7.68
N LEU A 215 9.80 -1.71 8.59
CA LEU A 215 8.53 -2.41 8.49
C LEU A 215 7.43 -1.44 8.02
N TRP A 216 6.89 -1.69 6.84
CA TRP A 216 5.90 -0.85 6.19
C TRP A 216 4.51 -1.45 6.25
N CYS A 217 3.50 -0.61 6.50
CA CYS A 217 2.11 -1.04 6.56
C CYS A 217 1.18 0.04 6.01
N GLY A 218 0.35 -0.32 5.02
CA GLY A 218 -0.73 0.52 4.53
C GLY A 218 -2.00 0.32 5.35
N ASP A 219 -2.78 1.39 5.61
CA ASP A 219 -4.07 1.28 6.31
C ASP A 219 -5.18 1.99 5.54
N ASN A 220 -6.42 1.61 5.79
CA ASN A 220 -7.57 2.13 5.06
C ASN A 220 -8.19 3.35 5.72
N GLN A 221 -8.63 4.30 4.90
CA GLN A 221 -9.48 5.38 5.38
C GLN A 221 -10.70 4.84 6.14
N GLY A 222 -11.10 5.55 7.18
CA GLY A 222 -12.31 5.21 7.96
C GLY A 222 -12.37 6.00 9.25
N ASP A 223 -13.05 5.44 10.23
CA ASP A 223 -13.07 5.99 11.58
C ASP A 223 -11.64 6.05 12.15
N TRP A 224 -11.27 7.20 12.70
CA TRP A 224 -9.93 7.54 13.19
C TRP A 224 -8.81 7.56 12.13
N LYS A 225 -9.14 7.40 10.86
CA LYS A 225 -8.23 7.45 9.71
C LYS A 225 -8.75 8.41 8.66
N ALA A 226 -8.16 9.59 8.56
CA ALA A 226 -8.63 10.63 7.64
C ALA A 226 -8.33 10.31 6.17
N THR A 227 -7.22 9.60 5.91
CA THR A 227 -6.72 9.25 4.58
C THR A 227 -6.46 7.75 4.47
N THR A 228 -5.84 7.33 3.39
CA THR A 228 -5.20 6.02 3.21
C THR A 228 -3.70 6.19 3.54
N PRO A 229 -3.25 5.93 4.77
CA PRO A 229 -1.87 6.20 5.18
C PRO A 229 -0.93 5.04 4.89
N LEU A 230 0.36 5.36 4.60
CA LEU A 230 1.47 4.43 4.72
C LEU A 230 2.25 4.73 6.01
N TYR A 231 2.41 3.73 6.85
CA TYR A 231 3.14 3.82 8.11
C TYR A 231 4.49 3.10 8.05
N LEU A 232 5.51 3.72 8.62
CA LEU A 232 6.69 3.04 9.13
C LEU A 232 6.32 2.48 10.51
N VAL A 233 6.36 1.16 10.67
CA VAL A 233 5.90 0.51 11.90
C VAL A 233 7.07 0.34 12.86
N GLU A 234 6.95 0.92 14.04
CA GLU A 234 7.94 0.90 15.10
C GLU A 234 7.36 0.29 16.37
N LYS A 235 8.19 -0.47 17.10
CA LYS A 235 7.76 -1.17 18.31
C LYS A 235 7.28 -0.20 19.41
N GLY A 236 6.10 -0.48 19.96
CA GLY A 236 5.50 0.29 21.04
C GLY A 236 4.74 1.53 20.60
N HIS A 237 4.61 1.76 19.28
CA HIS A 237 3.90 2.91 18.73
C HIS A 237 2.41 2.62 18.57
N PHE A 238 1.61 3.71 18.64
CA PHE A 238 0.16 3.70 18.44
C PHE A 238 -0.20 4.47 17.17
N TYR A 239 -0.82 3.80 16.20
CA TYR A 239 -1.11 4.36 14.88
C TYR A 239 -2.52 4.94 14.71
N GLY A 240 -3.25 5.15 15.80
CA GLY A 240 -4.37 6.08 15.88
C GLY A 240 -5.77 5.46 15.92
N HIS A 241 -5.99 4.15 15.68
CA HIS A 241 -7.33 3.55 15.91
C HIS A 241 -7.47 3.10 17.36
N PRO A 242 -8.30 3.77 18.20
CA PRO A 242 -8.23 3.58 19.65
C PRO A 242 -8.69 2.22 20.14
N SER A 243 -9.58 1.51 19.41
CA SER A 243 -10.16 0.25 19.91
C SER A 243 -9.13 -0.81 20.29
N SER A 244 -7.95 -0.80 19.64
CA SER A 244 -6.88 -1.76 19.91
C SER A 244 -6.14 -1.51 21.22
N LEU A 245 -6.23 -0.31 21.80
CA LEU A 245 -5.55 0.06 23.04
C LEU A 245 -6.06 -0.72 24.26
N VAL A 246 -7.25 -1.32 24.21
CA VAL A 246 -7.74 -2.21 25.28
C VAL A 246 -6.81 -3.42 25.54
N TRP A 247 -5.91 -3.70 24.60
CA TRP A 247 -4.92 -4.78 24.68
C TRP A 247 -3.49 -4.28 24.91
N ASP A 248 -3.32 -2.96 25.08
CA ASP A 248 -2.06 -2.38 25.50
C ASP A 248 -1.97 -2.43 27.03
N GLU A 249 -0.96 -3.11 27.56
CA GLU A 249 -0.75 -3.25 29.00
C GLU A 249 -0.57 -1.89 29.73
N LYS A 250 -0.20 -0.85 28.98
CA LYS A 250 -0.07 0.52 29.50
C LYS A 250 -1.40 1.29 29.54
N TRP A 251 -2.45 0.78 28.87
CA TRP A 251 -3.77 1.40 28.87
C TRP A 251 -4.57 0.99 30.12
N PRO A 252 -5.17 1.94 30.86
CA PRO A 252 -5.96 1.60 32.04
C PRO A 252 -7.13 0.67 31.70
N ALA A 253 -7.22 -0.48 32.37
CA ALA A 253 -8.19 -1.53 32.05
C ALA A 253 -9.67 -1.11 32.27
N ASP A 254 -9.91 -0.08 33.08
CA ASP A 254 -11.23 0.49 33.38
C ASP A 254 -11.64 1.63 32.45
N GLN A 255 -10.78 2.05 31.54
CA GLN A 255 -11.02 3.16 30.60
C GLN A 255 -11.41 2.69 29.21
N ASP A 256 -12.41 3.34 28.63
CA ASP A 256 -12.81 3.17 27.23
C ASP A 256 -11.96 4.09 26.32
N PRO A 257 -11.05 3.54 25.51
CA PRO A 257 -10.15 4.38 24.72
C PRO A 257 -10.86 5.19 23.63
N LEU A 258 -11.97 4.70 23.08
CA LEU A 258 -12.75 5.44 22.09
C LEU A 258 -13.42 6.66 22.70
N LEU A 259 -14.02 6.52 23.89
CA LEU A 259 -14.63 7.63 24.60
C LEU A 259 -13.57 8.63 25.10
N THR A 260 -12.46 8.15 25.62
CA THR A 260 -11.36 8.99 26.10
C THR A 260 -10.88 9.92 24.99
N TYR A 261 -10.55 9.41 23.83
CA TYR A 261 -10.04 10.23 22.73
C TYR A 261 -11.12 11.00 21.96
N ARG A 262 -12.35 10.53 21.99
CA ARG A 262 -13.47 11.33 21.46
C ARG A 262 -13.67 12.63 22.25
N ASN A 263 -13.41 12.58 23.55
CA ASN A 263 -13.56 13.73 24.45
C ASN A 263 -12.29 14.59 24.52
N ASP A 264 -11.12 14.06 24.11
CA ASP A 264 -9.84 14.77 24.11
C ASP A 264 -9.04 14.44 22.84
N LEU A 265 -9.30 15.21 21.78
CA LEU A 265 -8.58 15.07 20.50
C LEU A 265 -7.13 15.57 20.57
N ASP A 266 -6.80 16.44 21.53
CA ASP A 266 -5.42 16.91 21.70
C ASP A 266 -4.56 15.81 22.30
N ALA A 267 -5.04 15.11 23.32
CA ALA A 267 -4.39 13.92 23.85
C ALA A 267 -4.25 12.82 22.78
N TYR A 268 -5.29 12.60 21.97
CA TYR A 268 -5.24 11.68 20.84
C TYR A 268 -4.13 12.04 19.85
N ASN A 269 -4.07 13.31 19.41
CA ASN A 269 -3.09 13.77 18.44
C ASN A 269 -1.65 13.74 18.96
N LYS A 270 -1.45 13.87 20.28
CA LYS A 270 -0.14 13.71 20.94
C LYS A 270 0.30 12.26 21.02
N HIS A 271 -0.63 11.34 21.23
CA HIS A 271 -0.33 9.92 21.40
C HIS A 271 -0.09 9.20 20.08
N ARG A 272 -0.86 9.52 19.04
CA ARG A 272 -0.78 8.80 17.77
C ARG A 272 0.50 9.10 17.00
N THR A 273 1.11 8.08 16.45
CA THR A 273 2.19 8.20 15.46
C THR A 273 1.62 8.64 14.11
N ARG A 274 2.29 9.57 13.46
CA ARG A 274 1.90 10.06 12.12
C ARG A 274 2.32 9.05 11.05
N ALA A 275 1.59 9.04 9.93
CA ALA A 275 2.00 8.28 8.76
C ALA A 275 3.25 8.89 8.12
N ALA A 276 4.14 8.06 7.59
CA ALA A 276 5.25 8.53 6.77
C ALA A 276 4.71 9.24 5.51
N VAL A 277 3.71 8.63 4.86
CA VAL A 277 3.05 9.25 3.70
C VAL A 277 1.53 9.20 3.87
N GLN A 278 0.90 10.36 3.79
CA GLN A 278 -0.55 10.52 3.73
C GLN A 278 -0.99 10.47 2.26
N ILE A 279 -1.72 9.43 1.90
CA ILE A 279 -2.15 9.21 0.52
C ILE A 279 -3.60 9.69 0.38
N PRO A 280 -3.88 10.72 -0.44
CA PRO A 280 -5.23 11.25 -0.60
C PRO A 280 -6.20 10.19 -1.09
N HIS A 281 -7.27 10.00 -0.30
CA HIS A 281 -8.30 9.02 -0.58
C HIS A 281 -9.03 9.35 -1.89
N MET A 282 -9.32 8.35 -2.69
CA MET A 282 -9.94 8.44 -4.02
C MET A 282 -9.06 9.05 -5.11
N GLU A 283 -8.16 9.99 -4.81
CA GLU A 283 -7.27 10.57 -5.82
C GLU A 283 -6.08 9.64 -6.12
N MET A 284 -5.45 9.08 -5.07
CA MET A 284 -4.25 8.25 -5.22
C MET A 284 -4.47 6.78 -4.85
N ASN A 285 -5.22 6.53 -3.78
CA ASN A 285 -5.51 5.18 -3.33
C ASN A 285 -6.82 5.20 -2.53
N ARG A 286 -7.59 4.15 -2.59
CA ARG A 286 -8.87 4.03 -1.87
C ARG A 286 -8.79 3.07 -0.71
N SER A 287 -8.03 1.98 -0.87
CA SER A 287 -7.94 0.89 0.10
C SER A 287 -6.58 0.23 0.00
N ALA A 288 -5.64 0.71 0.81
CA ALA A 288 -4.28 0.20 0.82
C ALA A 288 -4.22 -1.31 1.11
N ALA A 289 -3.39 -2.01 0.36
CA ALA A 289 -3.07 -3.40 0.60
C ALA A 289 -1.56 -3.60 0.82
N GLU A 290 -0.95 -4.68 0.35
CA GLU A 290 0.43 -5.03 0.68
C GLU A 290 1.45 -4.07 0.02
N PRO A 291 2.24 -3.30 0.79
CA PRO A 291 3.36 -2.56 0.21
C PRO A 291 4.40 -3.51 -0.39
N MET A 292 5.10 -3.05 -1.44
CA MET A 292 6.19 -3.80 -2.07
C MET A 292 7.23 -2.82 -2.62
N GLU A 293 8.51 -3.11 -2.44
CA GLU A 293 9.59 -2.30 -2.98
C GLU A 293 9.95 -2.74 -4.40
N PHE A 294 10.23 -1.77 -5.28
CA PHE A 294 10.87 -2.06 -6.57
C PHE A 294 12.25 -2.66 -6.35
N PRO A 295 12.64 -3.67 -7.14
CA PRO A 295 13.99 -4.26 -7.05
C PRO A 295 15.08 -3.20 -7.09
N ARG A 296 15.94 -3.19 -6.07
CA ARG A 296 17.01 -2.17 -5.90
C ARG A 296 18.11 -2.26 -6.96
N ASP A 297 18.26 -3.42 -7.59
CA ASP A 297 19.19 -3.64 -8.69
C ASP A 297 18.75 -3.00 -10.01
N GLY A 298 17.53 -2.43 -10.04
CA GLY A 298 16.95 -1.80 -11.21
C GLY A 298 16.47 -2.78 -12.28
N SER A 299 16.33 -4.06 -11.96
CA SER A 299 15.92 -5.11 -12.91
C SER A 299 14.52 -4.89 -13.49
N PHE A 300 13.60 -4.23 -12.75
CA PHE A 300 12.29 -3.85 -13.25
C PHE A 300 12.27 -2.40 -13.77
N SER A 301 12.88 -1.48 -13.04
CA SER A 301 12.98 -0.05 -13.40
C SER A 301 14.22 0.53 -12.72
N LYS A 302 15.10 1.13 -13.50
CA LYS A 302 16.30 1.81 -12.96
C LYS A 302 15.92 3.11 -12.26
N ALA A 303 14.95 3.82 -12.81
CA ALA A 303 14.52 5.12 -12.30
C ALA A 303 13.73 5.02 -10.99
N PHE A 304 13.08 3.88 -10.73
CA PHE A 304 12.21 3.68 -9.57
C PHE A 304 12.76 2.66 -8.57
N ALA A 305 14.00 2.19 -8.76
CA ALA A 305 14.67 1.24 -7.86
C ALA A 305 14.60 1.71 -6.40
N GLY A 306 14.17 0.84 -5.50
CA GLY A 306 14.03 1.14 -4.07
C GLY A 306 12.80 1.96 -3.68
N GLN A 307 11.97 2.39 -4.61
CA GLN A 307 10.69 3.05 -4.29
C GLN A 307 9.63 2.02 -3.90
N LEU A 308 8.61 2.46 -3.16
CA LEU A 308 7.54 1.56 -2.73
C LEU A 308 6.35 1.62 -3.69
N LEU A 309 5.71 0.49 -3.87
CA LEU A 309 4.39 0.31 -4.46
C LEU A 309 3.36 0.07 -3.38
N LEU A 310 2.17 0.63 -3.53
CA LEU A 310 1.03 0.37 -2.65
C LEU A 310 -0.21 0.11 -3.50
N PRO A 311 -0.68 -1.14 -3.59
CA PRO A 311 -1.84 -1.49 -4.40
C PRO A 311 -3.13 -1.00 -3.76
N ASP A 312 -4.14 -0.73 -4.60
CA ASP A 312 -5.48 -0.33 -4.18
C ASP A 312 -6.44 -1.52 -4.30
N ASN A 313 -6.84 -2.08 -3.16
CA ASN A 313 -7.77 -3.21 -3.12
C ASN A 313 -9.18 -2.86 -3.66
N ASN A 314 -9.53 -1.59 -3.76
CA ASN A 314 -10.86 -1.15 -4.20
C ASN A 314 -10.83 -0.31 -5.49
N GLY A 315 -9.66 -0.07 -6.05
CA GLY A 315 -9.45 0.65 -7.29
C GLY A 315 -8.65 -0.16 -8.30
N THR A 316 -8.64 0.32 -9.54
CA THR A 316 -7.84 -0.25 -10.65
C THR A 316 -6.47 0.40 -10.70
N ARG A 317 -5.79 0.53 -9.55
CA ARG A 317 -4.55 1.30 -9.44
C ARG A 317 -3.53 0.72 -8.47
N ILE A 318 -2.29 1.10 -8.70
CA ILE A 318 -1.16 0.91 -7.79
C ILE A 318 -0.48 2.26 -7.64
N THR A 319 -0.31 2.71 -6.41
CA THR A 319 0.36 3.96 -6.06
C THR A 319 1.86 3.72 -5.95
N ARG A 320 2.67 4.61 -6.54
CA ARG A 320 4.12 4.66 -6.36
C ARG A 320 4.48 5.70 -5.33
N ILE A 321 5.42 5.38 -4.45
CA ILE A 321 5.81 6.19 -3.30
C ILE A 321 7.32 6.42 -3.35
N MET A 322 7.71 7.69 -3.32
CA MET A 322 9.08 8.17 -3.22
C MET A 322 9.31 8.64 -1.79
N LEU A 323 10.17 7.93 -1.05
CA LEU A 323 10.55 8.31 0.31
C LEU A 323 11.57 9.43 0.28
N ASP A 324 11.54 10.25 1.32
CA ASP A 324 12.45 11.36 1.59
C ASP A 324 12.79 11.38 3.07
N GLU A 325 14.05 11.49 3.41
CA GLU A 325 14.51 11.57 4.79
C GLU A 325 14.78 13.03 5.18
N VAL A 326 14.02 13.50 6.15
CA VAL A 326 14.17 14.87 6.69
C VAL A 326 14.45 14.80 8.18
N ASN A 327 15.60 15.31 8.60
CA ASN A 327 16.08 15.31 10.00
C ASN A 327 16.03 13.91 10.66
N GLY A 328 16.38 12.85 9.91
CA GLY A 328 16.34 11.46 10.39
C GLY A 328 14.94 10.83 10.45
N GLN A 329 13.93 11.48 9.91
CA GLN A 329 12.57 10.93 9.81
C GLN A 329 12.19 10.71 8.36
N LEU A 330 11.69 9.50 8.06
CA LEU A 330 11.14 9.16 6.75
C LEU A 330 9.76 9.79 6.56
N GLN A 331 9.62 10.51 5.48
CA GLN A 331 8.39 11.07 4.92
C GLN A 331 8.43 10.93 3.40
N GLY A 332 7.57 11.57 2.62
CA GLY A 332 7.73 11.45 1.17
C GLY A 332 6.49 11.79 0.38
N SER A 333 6.53 11.39 -0.88
CA SER A 333 5.52 11.71 -1.88
C SER A 333 4.91 10.45 -2.51
N CYS A 334 3.75 10.65 -3.15
CA CYS A 334 3.10 9.60 -3.89
C CYS A 334 2.55 10.11 -5.23
N THR A 335 2.47 9.19 -6.20
CA THR A 335 1.85 9.35 -7.51
C THR A 335 1.33 7.99 -8.00
N HIS A 336 0.75 7.90 -9.19
CA HIS A 336 0.35 6.60 -9.75
C HIS A 336 1.55 5.87 -10.38
N PHE A 337 1.66 4.56 -10.13
CA PHE A 337 2.42 3.65 -10.98
C PHE A 337 1.54 3.22 -12.16
N VAL A 338 0.33 2.80 -11.88
CA VAL A 338 -0.70 2.48 -12.87
C VAL A 338 -2.07 2.91 -12.34
N ASP A 339 -2.91 3.48 -13.22
CA ASP A 339 -4.32 3.75 -12.95
C ASP A 339 -5.14 3.35 -14.20
N GLY A 340 -5.97 2.34 -14.07
CA GLY A 340 -6.68 1.73 -15.20
C GLY A 340 -5.79 0.79 -16.03
N ASN A 341 -5.66 1.05 -17.33
CA ASN A 341 -4.83 0.31 -18.29
C ASN A 341 -5.08 -1.22 -18.31
N GLY A 342 -6.29 -1.67 -17.94
CA GLY A 342 -6.65 -3.08 -17.86
C GLY A 342 -6.36 -3.75 -16.52
N LEU A 343 -5.75 -3.04 -15.57
CA LEU A 343 -5.60 -3.54 -14.21
C LEU A 343 -6.98 -3.73 -13.57
N ARG A 344 -7.23 -4.91 -13.00
CA ARG A 344 -8.46 -5.16 -12.25
C ARG A 344 -8.48 -4.37 -10.94
N SER A 345 -9.65 -4.22 -10.33
CA SER A 345 -9.73 -3.88 -8.91
C SER A 345 -9.40 -5.11 -8.05
N GLY A 346 -9.38 -4.93 -6.73
CA GLY A 346 -9.05 -6.04 -5.83
C GLY A 346 -7.56 -6.28 -5.66
N ASN A 347 -6.71 -5.34 -6.05
CA ASN A 347 -5.26 -5.48 -5.95
C ASN A 347 -4.85 -5.65 -4.50
N ASN A 348 -4.60 -6.89 -4.11
CA ASN A 348 -4.43 -7.30 -2.73
C ASN A 348 -2.98 -7.59 -2.39
N ARG A 349 -2.27 -8.28 -3.28
CA ARG A 349 -0.88 -8.72 -3.07
C ARG A 349 -0.02 -8.41 -4.27
N LEU A 350 1.20 -8.02 -3.99
CA LEU A 350 2.24 -7.78 -4.98
C LEU A 350 3.41 -8.73 -4.72
N ARG A 351 4.01 -9.25 -5.79
CA ARG A 351 5.26 -10.01 -5.67
C ARG A 351 6.08 -9.88 -6.95
N PHE A 352 7.32 -9.42 -6.83
CA PHE A 352 8.25 -9.49 -7.94
C PHE A 352 8.73 -10.91 -8.15
N SER A 353 8.96 -11.28 -9.44
CA SER A 353 9.67 -12.51 -9.77
C SER A 353 11.10 -12.47 -9.23
N PRO A 354 11.76 -13.63 -8.98
CA PRO A 354 13.13 -13.68 -8.46
C PRO A 354 14.16 -12.95 -9.33
N ASP A 355 13.92 -12.85 -10.64
CA ASP A 355 14.77 -12.08 -11.57
C ASP A 355 14.42 -10.58 -11.62
N GLY A 356 13.44 -10.15 -10.84
CA GLY A 356 12.98 -8.77 -10.75
C GLY A 356 12.21 -8.23 -11.95
N LYS A 357 12.05 -8.99 -13.04
CA LYS A 357 11.51 -8.48 -14.32
C LYS A 357 9.99 -8.51 -14.45
N SER A 358 9.30 -9.19 -13.56
CA SER A 358 7.86 -9.32 -13.55
C SER A 358 7.28 -8.99 -12.18
N LEU A 359 6.20 -8.22 -12.15
CA LEU A 359 5.41 -7.96 -10.96
C LEU A 359 4.08 -8.72 -11.06
N TYR A 360 3.87 -9.65 -10.16
CA TYR A 360 2.61 -10.38 -10.03
C TYR A 360 1.67 -9.63 -9.12
N VAL A 361 0.40 -9.52 -9.55
CA VAL A 361 -0.66 -8.82 -8.83
C VAL A 361 -1.78 -9.80 -8.56
N GLY A 362 -1.93 -10.20 -7.31
CA GLY A 362 -3.02 -11.06 -6.84
C GLY A 362 -4.24 -10.22 -6.45
N GLN A 363 -5.41 -10.61 -6.95
CA GLN A 363 -6.63 -9.85 -6.78
C GLN A 363 -7.70 -10.63 -6.03
N THR A 364 -8.32 -9.94 -5.05
CA THR A 364 -9.51 -10.40 -4.36
C THR A 364 -10.27 -9.22 -3.76
N VAL A 365 -11.59 -9.23 -3.90
CA VAL A 365 -12.48 -8.26 -3.27
C VAL A 365 -13.58 -9.01 -2.53
N ARG A 366 -13.59 -8.93 -1.22
CA ARG A 366 -14.66 -9.53 -0.43
C ARG A 366 -15.72 -8.52 -0.06
N GLY A 367 -16.88 -8.62 -0.70
CA GLY A 367 -18.11 -7.90 -0.32
C GLY A 367 -18.06 -6.37 -0.50
N TRP A 368 -17.06 -5.84 -1.18
CA TRP A 368 -16.85 -4.42 -1.42
C TRP A 368 -16.76 -4.12 -2.91
N GLY A 369 -17.79 -3.60 -3.51
CA GLY A 369 -17.74 -3.16 -4.88
C GLY A 369 -17.81 -4.28 -5.93
N LYS A 370 -17.29 -4.02 -7.13
CA LYS A 370 -17.25 -5.02 -8.22
C LYS A 370 -16.33 -6.17 -7.83
N VAL A 371 -16.82 -7.38 -7.95
CA VAL A 371 -15.98 -8.59 -7.86
C VAL A 371 -14.90 -8.50 -8.93
N ALA A 372 -13.65 -8.54 -8.51
CA ALA A 372 -12.48 -8.61 -9.37
C ALA A 372 -11.47 -9.51 -8.67
N GLU A 373 -11.30 -10.70 -9.20
CA GLU A 373 -10.50 -11.76 -8.62
C GLU A 373 -9.59 -12.32 -9.69
N GLY A 374 -8.44 -12.81 -9.33
CA GLY A 374 -7.51 -13.42 -10.25
C GLY A 374 -6.06 -13.07 -10.01
N LEU A 375 -5.26 -13.32 -11.02
CA LEU A 375 -3.83 -13.07 -11.03
C LEU A 375 -3.48 -12.35 -12.34
N GLN A 376 -2.76 -11.24 -12.22
CA GLN A 376 -2.20 -10.51 -13.36
C GLN A 376 -0.69 -10.40 -13.23
N ARG A 377 -0.01 -10.23 -14.35
CA ARG A 377 1.43 -10.01 -14.43
C ARG A 377 1.71 -8.70 -15.16
N ILE A 378 2.53 -7.85 -14.58
CA ILE A 378 3.09 -6.66 -15.21
C ILE A 378 4.54 -6.95 -15.54
N THR A 379 4.97 -6.73 -16.79
CA THR A 379 6.36 -6.84 -17.21
C THR A 379 6.85 -5.53 -17.77
N THR A 380 8.15 -5.22 -17.55
CA THR A 380 8.79 -4.04 -18.11
C THR A 380 9.16 -4.24 -19.58
N LYS A 381 9.18 -3.14 -20.35
CA LYS A 381 9.73 -3.09 -21.72
C LYS A 381 11.14 -2.50 -21.74
N ASP A 382 11.86 -2.58 -20.62
CA ASP A 382 13.23 -2.08 -20.42
C ASP A 382 13.41 -0.57 -20.73
N ARG A 383 12.30 0.20 -20.61
CA ARG A 383 12.32 1.65 -20.81
C ARG A 383 11.44 2.32 -19.74
N ASP A 384 12.09 3.05 -18.85
CA ASP A 384 11.38 3.87 -17.86
C ASP A 384 10.61 5.03 -18.54
N PRO A 385 9.45 5.43 -18.04
CA PRO A 385 8.74 6.61 -18.51
C PRO A 385 9.52 7.88 -18.15
N PHE A 386 9.31 8.96 -18.94
CA PHE A 386 9.69 10.29 -18.50
C PHE A 386 8.76 10.70 -17.36
N ASP A 387 9.30 10.73 -16.13
CA ASP A 387 8.54 10.96 -14.90
C ASP A 387 9.44 11.57 -13.81
N LEU A 388 8.92 11.87 -12.63
CA LEU A 388 9.75 12.18 -11.47
C LEU A 388 10.32 10.89 -10.88
N SER A 389 11.64 10.88 -10.71
CA SER A 389 12.35 9.83 -9.95
C SER A 389 12.49 10.17 -8.47
N ALA A 390 12.47 11.46 -8.09
CA ALA A 390 12.52 11.88 -6.69
C ALA A 390 11.87 13.26 -6.47
N ILE A 391 11.34 13.45 -5.27
CA ILE A 391 10.91 14.74 -4.73
C ILE A 391 11.53 14.89 -3.35
N HIS A 392 12.45 15.85 -3.20
CA HIS A 392 13.07 16.18 -1.92
C HIS A 392 12.57 17.52 -1.38
N LEU A 393 12.24 17.54 -0.09
CA LEU A 393 11.88 18.76 0.59
C LEU A 393 13.18 19.51 0.97
N THR A 394 13.28 20.77 0.56
CA THR A 394 14.40 21.66 0.91
C THR A 394 13.95 22.70 1.93
N LYS A 395 14.88 23.49 2.49
CA LYS A 395 14.54 24.60 3.41
C LYS A 395 13.61 25.63 2.80
N THR A 396 13.61 25.76 1.48
CA THR A 396 12.92 26.83 0.77
C THR A 396 11.82 26.35 -0.17
N GLY A 397 11.67 25.03 -0.37
CA GLY A 397 10.71 24.49 -1.33
C GLY A 397 10.93 23.02 -1.62
N PHE A 398 10.96 22.65 -2.89
CA PHE A 398 11.15 21.27 -3.34
C PHE A 398 12.20 21.17 -4.42
N GLN A 399 13.01 20.14 -4.39
CA GLN A 399 13.82 19.69 -5.50
C GLN A 399 13.15 18.51 -6.17
N LEU A 400 12.84 18.66 -7.46
CA LEU A 400 12.24 17.63 -8.30
C LEU A 400 13.33 17.05 -9.20
N THR A 401 13.48 15.73 -9.22
CA THR A 401 14.40 15.04 -10.13
C THR A 401 13.61 14.21 -11.11
N PHE A 402 13.90 14.40 -12.40
CA PHE A 402 13.23 13.71 -13.50
C PHE A 402 14.08 12.53 -13.99
N THR A 403 13.43 11.56 -14.64
CA THR A 403 14.10 10.40 -15.24
C THR A 403 14.87 10.72 -16.52
N GLU A 404 14.55 11.86 -17.18
CA GLU A 404 15.21 12.36 -18.40
C GLU A 404 15.58 13.85 -18.24
N ASP A 405 16.49 14.33 -19.07
CA ASP A 405 16.90 15.74 -19.10
C ASP A 405 15.79 16.67 -19.61
N LEU A 406 15.72 17.86 -19.03
CA LEU A 406 14.80 18.93 -19.40
C LEU A 406 15.50 20.00 -20.26
N PRO A 407 14.84 20.55 -21.29
CA PRO A 407 15.35 21.71 -21.99
C PRO A 407 15.44 22.94 -21.06
N LYS A 408 16.53 23.69 -21.13
CA LYS A 408 16.75 24.86 -20.25
C LYS A 408 15.64 25.92 -20.34
N ASP A 409 15.06 26.10 -21.51
CA ASP A 409 14.04 27.12 -21.76
C ASP A 409 12.61 26.65 -21.44
N ALA A 410 12.43 25.38 -21.06
CA ALA A 410 11.12 24.79 -20.83
C ALA A 410 10.61 24.98 -19.39
N ILE A 411 11.45 25.45 -18.46
CA ILE A 411 11.11 25.54 -17.03
C ILE A 411 10.52 26.90 -16.73
N LYS A 412 9.18 26.96 -16.61
CA LYS A 412 8.44 28.19 -16.32
C LYS A 412 7.53 27.98 -15.10
N ALA A 413 7.32 29.03 -14.32
CA ALA A 413 6.48 28.98 -13.12
C ALA A 413 5.03 28.54 -13.43
N GLU A 414 4.52 28.86 -14.61
CA GLU A 414 3.17 28.49 -15.07
C GLU A 414 2.98 26.96 -15.25
N HIS A 415 4.07 26.19 -15.37
CA HIS A 415 4.02 24.75 -15.46
C HIS A 415 3.77 24.05 -14.12
N PHE A 416 3.84 24.79 -13.03
CA PHE A 416 3.66 24.29 -11.68
C PHE A 416 2.46 24.95 -11.02
N GLN A 417 1.52 24.13 -10.53
CA GLN A 417 0.49 24.60 -9.61
C GLN A 417 0.72 23.88 -8.26
N THR A 418 0.84 24.69 -7.22
CA THR A 418 1.12 24.15 -5.89
C THR A 418 0.07 24.63 -4.91
N ASN A 419 -0.51 23.70 -4.20
CA ASN A 419 -1.39 23.98 -3.06
C ASN A 419 -1.10 23.00 -1.92
N SER A 420 -1.56 23.31 -0.72
CA SER A 420 -1.45 22.41 0.41
C SER A 420 -2.71 22.38 1.23
N PHE A 421 -2.86 21.33 2.02
CA PHE A 421 -3.98 21.11 2.91
C PHE A 421 -3.57 20.22 4.09
N THR A 422 -4.46 20.10 5.07
CA THR A 422 -4.30 19.21 6.21
C THR A 422 -5.45 18.22 6.29
N TYR A 423 -5.25 17.15 7.05
CA TYR A 423 -6.29 16.21 7.44
C TYR A 423 -6.40 16.13 8.95
N GLN A 424 -7.62 15.96 9.43
CA GLN A 424 -7.89 15.71 10.84
C GLN A 424 -8.50 14.32 11.01
N SER A 425 -7.83 13.44 11.73
CA SER A 425 -8.36 12.14 12.13
C SER A 425 -9.25 12.30 13.36
N THR A 426 -10.49 11.82 13.26
CA THR A 426 -11.49 11.84 14.33
C THR A 426 -12.26 10.53 14.33
N TRP A 427 -13.23 10.37 15.22
CA TRP A 427 -14.18 9.25 15.22
C TRP A 427 -15.07 9.17 13.98
N ALA A 428 -15.14 10.23 13.17
CA ALA A 428 -15.88 10.24 11.91
C ALA A 428 -15.17 9.36 10.87
N TYR A 429 -15.92 8.88 9.89
CA TYR A 429 -15.38 8.10 8.80
C TYR A 429 -14.68 9.01 7.79
N GLY A 430 -13.37 8.85 7.68
CA GLY A 430 -12.54 9.69 6.81
C GLY A 430 -12.41 11.12 7.32
N GLY A 431 -11.74 11.95 6.54
CA GLY A 431 -11.59 13.38 6.83
C GLY A 431 -11.56 14.20 5.55
N PRO A 432 -12.19 15.38 5.54
CA PRO A 432 -12.05 16.30 4.41
C PRO A 432 -10.65 16.92 4.39
N MET A 433 -10.28 17.43 3.24
CA MET A 433 -9.13 18.32 3.10
C MET A 433 -9.46 19.66 3.75
N ASN A 434 -8.77 19.98 4.82
CA ASN A 434 -8.95 21.22 5.59
C ASN A 434 -7.82 22.22 5.30
N ASP A 435 -8.01 23.48 5.68
CA ASP A 435 -7.01 24.56 5.61
C ASP A 435 -6.26 24.57 4.26
N LYS A 436 -7.03 24.60 3.17
CA LYS A 436 -6.48 24.64 1.82
C LYS A 436 -5.80 25.97 1.55
N LYS A 437 -4.54 25.91 1.09
CA LYS A 437 -3.74 27.10 0.75
C LYS A 437 -3.17 26.93 -0.65
N LYS A 438 -3.26 28.01 -1.46
CA LYS A 438 -2.49 28.15 -2.71
C LYS A 438 -1.10 28.67 -2.36
N HIS A 439 -0.08 28.19 -3.04
CA HIS A 439 1.30 28.66 -2.89
C HIS A 439 1.79 29.28 -4.19
N GLN A 440 2.58 30.33 -4.05
CA GLN A 440 3.28 30.95 -5.19
C GLN A 440 4.70 30.39 -5.24
N ILE A 441 5.14 30.05 -6.43
CA ILE A 441 6.54 29.74 -6.69
C ILE A 441 7.24 31.06 -7.00
N THR A 442 8.19 31.42 -6.12
CA THR A 442 8.88 32.73 -6.21
C THR A 442 10.22 32.65 -6.93
N ALA A 443 10.80 31.46 -7.04
CA ALA A 443 12.00 31.22 -7.83
C ALA A 443 12.04 29.79 -8.35
N LEU A 444 12.71 29.63 -9.48
CA LEU A 444 13.01 28.36 -10.13
C LEU A 444 14.49 28.31 -10.45
N LYS A 445 15.11 27.17 -10.23
CA LYS A 445 16.48 26.87 -10.64
C LYS A 445 16.53 25.50 -11.29
N GLN A 446 17.49 25.28 -12.15
CA GLN A 446 17.82 23.99 -12.75
C GLN A 446 19.23 23.59 -12.31
N PRO A 447 19.40 22.95 -11.13
CA PRO A 447 20.72 22.58 -10.62
C PRO A 447 21.46 21.57 -11.52
N THR A 448 20.72 20.63 -12.12
CA THR A 448 21.25 19.66 -13.08
C THR A 448 20.31 19.59 -14.30
N PRO A 449 20.74 19.01 -15.43
CA PRO A 449 19.90 18.91 -16.63
C PRO A 449 18.52 18.26 -16.38
N ASN A 450 18.44 17.34 -15.42
CA ASN A 450 17.21 16.60 -15.08
C ASN A 450 16.58 17.01 -13.74
N SER A 451 16.92 18.16 -13.16
CA SER A 451 16.33 18.58 -11.88
C SER A 451 15.83 20.03 -11.91
N VAL A 452 14.79 20.29 -11.12
CA VAL A 452 14.23 21.61 -10.89
C VAL A 452 14.08 21.87 -9.39
N GLU A 453 14.58 23.00 -8.92
CA GLU A 453 14.37 23.48 -7.56
C GLU A 453 13.30 24.57 -7.57
N LEU A 454 12.25 24.38 -6.75
CA LEU A 454 11.13 25.30 -6.57
C LEU A 454 11.29 26.02 -5.24
N THR A 455 11.17 27.35 -5.21
CA THR A 455 11.10 28.11 -3.95
C THR A 455 9.64 28.44 -3.62
N ILE A 456 9.22 28.02 -2.43
CA ILE A 456 7.89 28.26 -1.86
C ILE A 456 8.09 28.85 -0.44
N PRO A 457 7.82 30.16 -0.25
CA PRO A 457 8.24 30.87 0.96
C PRO A 457 7.51 30.46 2.25
N ASP A 458 6.30 29.93 2.14
CA ASP A 458 5.38 29.68 3.25
C ASP A 458 5.16 28.18 3.52
N LEU A 459 6.26 27.40 3.44
CA LEU A 459 6.24 26.01 3.85
C LEU A 459 5.90 25.87 5.35
N ALA A 460 5.10 24.84 5.66
CA ALA A 460 4.75 24.51 7.05
C ALA A 460 4.72 23.00 7.27
N PRO A 461 5.15 22.50 8.44
CA PRO A 461 5.08 21.09 8.76
C PRO A 461 3.62 20.64 9.02
N GLY A 462 3.38 19.34 8.91
CA GLY A 462 2.05 18.74 9.13
C GLY A 462 1.08 18.93 7.97
N ARG A 463 1.55 19.34 6.79
CA ARG A 463 0.74 19.58 5.60
C ARG A 463 1.05 18.56 4.51
N ILE A 464 0.07 18.37 3.63
CA ILE A 464 0.26 17.64 2.37
C ILE A 464 0.29 18.68 1.25
N TYR A 465 1.38 18.66 0.49
CA TYR A 465 1.57 19.53 -0.67
C TYR A 465 1.18 18.77 -1.92
N ARG A 466 0.25 19.34 -2.67
CA ARG A 466 -0.14 18.89 -4.00
C ARG A 466 0.68 19.66 -5.02
N LEU A 467 1.37 18.93 -5.88
CA LEU A 467 2.15 19.45 -6.98
C LEU A 467 1.48 18.98 -8.28
N ASP A 468 0.89 19.90 -9.02
CA ASP A 468 0.38 19.67 -10.37
C ASP A 468 1.41 20.20 -11.37
N LEU A 469 1.94 19.30 -12.21
CA LEU A 469 2.93 19.61 -13.24
C LEU A 469 2.27 19.52 -14.61
N SER A 470 2.43 20.54 -15.46
CA SER A 470 1.84 20.56 -16.79
C SER A 470 2.84 21.01 -17.85
N ASN A 471 2.64 20.54 -19.08
CA ASN A 471 3.43 20.95 -20.24
C ASN A 471 4.95 20.69 -20.12
N PHE A 472 5.33 19.66 -19.39
CA PHE A 472 6.72 19.20 -19.32
C PHE A 472 7.00 18.24 -20.47
N LYS A 473 8.10 18.51 -21.20
CA LYS A 473 8.70 17.59 -22.17
C LYS A 473 10.17 17.42 -21.87
N SER A 474 10.66 16.20 -22.05
CA SER A 474 12.09 15.94 -22.01
C SER A 474 12.81 16.56 -23.21
N THR A 475 14.14 16.60 -23.17
CA THR A 475 14.95 17.02 -24.34
C THR A 475 14.73 16.12 -25.56
N ALA A 476 14.27 14.88 -25.37
CA ALA A 476 13.87 13.96 -26.42
C ALA A 476 12.45 14.23 -26.96
N GLY A 477 11.71 15.19 -26.38
CA GLY A 477 10.34 15.51 -26.75
C GLY A 477 9.28 14.60 -26.11
N THR A 478 9.66 13.74 -25.17
CA THR A 478 8.72 12.85 -24.44
C THR A 478 7.89 13.65 -23.45
N ASP A 479 6.58 13.45 -23.42
CA ASP A 479 5.69 14.09 -22.46
C ASP A 479 5.82 13.43 -21.06
N LEU A 480 5.65 14.26 -20.01
CA LEU A 480 5.67 13.78 -18.63
C LEU A 480 4.54 12.76 -18.39
N HIS A 481 4.88 11.61 -17.81
CA HIS A 481 3.93 10.51 -17.61
C HIS A 481 2.92 10.82 -16.51
N ASN A 482 3.39 11.19 -15.32
CA ASN A 482 2.54 11.62 -14.21
C ASN A 482 2.56 13.13 -14.03
N HIS A 483 1.38 13.71 -13.86
CA HIS A 483 1.22 15.16 -13.68
C HIS A 483 0.88 15.56 -12.25
N LEU A 484 0.48 14.60 -11.41
CA LEU A 484 -0.03 14.85 -10.08
C LEU A 484 0.78 14.09 -9.02
N PHE A 485 1.31 14.86 -8.06
CA PHE A 485 2.10 14.35 -6.95
C PHE A 485 1.61 14.95 -5.63
N PHE A 486 1.67 14.16 -4.56
CA PHE A 486 1.36 14.63 -3.22
C PHE A 486 2.53 14.35 -2.29
N TYR A 487 3.04 15.38 -1.63
CA TYR A 487 4.15 15.27 -0.68
C TYR A 487 3.66 15.51 0.74
N THR A 488 3.94 14.60 1.66
CA THR A 488 3.64 14.69 3.09
C THR A 488 4.81 15.33 3.80
N ALA A 489 4.67 16.57 4.24
CA ALA A 489 5.69 17.28 5.01
C ALA A 489 5.41 17.15 6.52
N ASN A 490 5.83 16.06 7.14
CA ASN A 490 5.72 15.89 8.60
C ASN A 490 6.66 16.83 9.34
N GLN A 491 7.86 17.03 8.80
CA GLN A 491 8.89 17.95 9.26
C GLN A 491 9.42 18.80 8.10
N LEU A 492 10.01 19.93 8.41
CA LEU A 492 10.80 20.73 7.48
C LEU A 492 12.30 20.55 7.80
N PRO A 493 13.20 20.66 6.81
CA PRO A 493 14.64 20.61 7.03
C PRO A 493 15.11 21.73 7.98
N ASN A 494 16.02 21.40 8.90
CA ASN A 494 16.61 22.33 9.87
C ASN A 494 17.42 23.47 9.22
#